data_8e6b3bbc9b0b9071bd94f273c77f374f
#
_entry.id   8e6b3bbc9b0b9071bd94f273c77f374f
#
_cell.length_a   1.000
_cell.length_b   1.000
_cell.length_c   1.000
_cell.angle_alpha   90.00
_cell.angle_beta   90.00
_cell.angle_gamma   90.00
#
_symmetry.space_group_name_H-M   'P 1'
#
loop_
_entity.id
_entity.type
_entity.pdbx_description
1 polymer ?
#
loop_
_entity_poly.entity_id
_entity_poly.type
_entity_poly.pdbx_seq_one_letter_code
_entity_poly.pdbx_strand_id
1 'polypeptide(L)'
;MKRLLLILVCISLFMSAFGQSFVLKGIVSSADGELLPGVNVKIQGTTVGTITDIDGNFQLNVNKGAVLEFSYIGFKKQSIKVNSQQMLNVELAPDQTNLDEVVVVGYGKAKRITLTGAVSGIQAREIRNVPTSSVQNALTGKLPGFFSQQQSGQPGKDASDFFIRGVSSLNNDGNKPLIMVDDMQYTYEQLSQINVNEIESISILKDASTTAIYGIKGANGVLVVKTRRGEQGKPKINVRLETGMQTPVRTPKFLNAYESLQLVKEAHTNDGTLSDFPYTEDDMIAFRDHTDPYGHPDVNWYDEIFKKMAFQENINVDVSGGSKKLRYFVSAGYFTQNGLVKDFGGNSGDGVNPN
;
A
#
# COMPACT_ATOMS: atom_id res chain seq x y z
N MET A 1 -7.14 -28.34 -66.60
CA MET A 1 -6.09 -29.21 -66.01
C MET A 1 -4.94 -28.44 -65.34
N LYS A 2 -4.31 -27.44 -66.01
CA LYS A 2 -3.16 -26.69 -65.39
C LYS A 2 -3.51 -25.96 -64.06
N ARG A 3 -4.69 -25.38 -63.92
CA ARG A 3 -5.11 -24.71 -62.66
C ARG A 3 -5.38 -25.69 -61.52
N LEU A 4 -5.87 -26.88 -61.80
CA LEU A 4 -6.11 -27.92 -60.79
C LEU A 4 -4.81 -28.50 -60.28
N LEU A 5 -3.79 -28.64 -61.15
CA LEU A 5 -2.44 -29.10 -60.77
C LEU A 5 -1.72 -28.08 -59.90
N LEU A 6 -1.92 -26.77 -60.13
CA LEU A 6 -1.33 -25.69 -59.33
C LEU A 6 -1.93 -25.64 -57.94
N ILE A 7 -3.22 -25.87 -57.77
CA ILE A 7 -3.90 -25.97 -56.50
C ILE A 7 -3.42 -27.19 -55.72
N LEU A 8 -3.22 -28.33 -56.38
CA LEU A 8 -2.76 -29.53 -55.74
C LEU A 8 -1.31 -29.40 -55.26
N VAL A 9 -0.44 -28.72 -56.03
CA VAL A 9 0.94 -28.40 -55.63
C VAL A 9 0.97 -27.40 -54.46
N CYS A 10 0.10 -26.39 -54.43
CA CYS A 10 -0.01 -25.48 -53.31
C CYS A 10 -0.52 -26.17 -52.03
N ILE A 11 -1.47 -27.12 -52.12
CA ILE A 11 -1.96 -27.90 -50.99
C ILE A 11 -0.86 -28.85 -50.49
N SER A 12 -0.07 -29.45 -51.34
CA SER A 12 1.05 -30.32 -50.94
C SER A 12 2.19 -29.55 -50.25
N LEU A 13 2.43 -28.31 -50.68
CA LEU A 13 3.40 -27.42 -50.01
C LEU A 13 2.91 -26.94 -48.63
N PHE A 14 1.62 -26.77 -48.43
CA PHE A 14 1.03 -26.43 -47.10
C PHE A 14 1.07 -27.59 -46.12
N MET A 15 1.02 -28.86 -46.56
CA MET A 15 1.10 -30.04 -45.70
C MET A 15 2.52 -30.31 -45.16
N SER A 16 3.56 -29.71 -45.74
CA SER A 16 4.95 -29.87 -45.29
C SER A 16 5.33 -28.96 -44.11
N ALA A 17 4.43 -28.09 -43.66
CA ALA A 17 4.69 -27.15 -42.59
C ALA A 17 4.39 -27.66 -41.17
N PHE A 18 4.09 -28.97 -41.01
CA PHE A 18 4.01 -29.57 -39.67
C PHE A 18 5.40 -29.67 -39.08
N GLY A 19 5.71 -28.79 -38.14
CA GLY A 19 6.98 -28.74 -37.45
C GLY A 19 7.34 -30.10 -36.85
N GLN A 20 8.54 -30.59 -37.15
CA GLN A 20 9.08 -31.85 -36.61
C GLN A 20 9.10 -31.75 -35.08
N SER A 21 8.22 -32.49 -34.41
CA SER A 21 8.27 -32.70 -32.97
C SER A 21 9.29 -33.77 -32.62
N PHE A 22 10.03 -33.57 -31.56
CA PHE A 22 10.98 -34.53 -31.03
C PHE A 22 10.91 -34.55 -29.51
N VAL A 23 11.34 -35.68 -28.94
CA VAL A 23 11.43 -35.84 -27.49
C VAL A 23 12.75 -35.25 -27.02
N LEU A 24 12.65 -34.15 -26.27
CA LEU A 24 13.77 -33.53 -25.59
C LEU A 24 13.92 -34.14 -24.19
N LYS A 25 15.15 -34.47 -23.85
CA LYS A 25 15.55 -34.93 -22.52
C LYS A 25 16.54 -33.94 -21.93
N GLY A 26 16.54 -33.79 -20.62
CA GLY A 26 17.50 -32.91 -19.95
C GLY A 26 17.57 -33.12 -18.47
N ILE A 27 18.50 -32.44 -17.84
CA ILE A 27 18.71 -32.43 -16.39
C ILE A 27 18.67 -30.99 -15.91
N VAL A 28 18.06 -30.77 -14.77
CA VAL A 28 18.02 -29.46 -14.10
C VAL A 28 18.77 -29.55 -12.78
N SER A 29 19.75 -28.67 -12.62
CA SER A 29 20.55 -28.54 -11.40
C SER A 29 20.58 -27.10 -10.87
N SER A 30 20.97 -26.94 -9.63
CA SER A 30 21.34 -25.65 -9.05
C SER A 30 22.72 -25.20 -9.49
N ALA A 31 23.06 -23.91 -9.33
CA ALA A 31 24.40 -23.38 -9.51
C ALA A 31 25.48 -24.08 -8.65
N ASP A 32 25.09 -24.70 -7.53
CA ASP A 32 25.96 -25.47 -6.64
C ASP A 32 26.09 -26.93 -7.09
N GLY A 33 25.51 -27.33 -8.23
CA GLY A 33 25.55 -28.67 -8.78
C GLY A 33 24.56 -29.67 -8.17
N GLU A 34 23.68 -29.24 -7.27
CA GLU A 34 22.64 -30.09 -6.68
C GLU A 34 21.52 -30.32 -7.71
N LEU A 35 21.10 -31.59 -7.88
CA LEU A 35 19.98 -31.93 -8.76
C LEU A 35 18.66 -31.47 -8.19
N LEU A 36 17.80 -30.84 -9.02
CA LEU A 36 16.56 -30.21 -8.57
C LEU A 36 15.35 -31.04 -8.98
N PRO A 37 14.74 -31.80 -8.04
CA PRO A 37 13.48 -32.49 -8.27
C PRO A 37 12.30 -31.50 -8.18
N GLY A 38 11.25 -31.76 -8.98
CA GLY A 38 10.01 -30.99 -8.91
C GLY A 38 10.05 -29.65 -9.66
N VAL A 39 11.05 -29.39 -10.49
CA VAL A 39 11.09 -28.22 -11.36
C VAL A 39 10.02 -28.31 -12.43
N ASN A 40 9.21 -27.30 -12.56
CA ASN A 40 8.19 -27.21 -13.59
C ASN A 40 8.83 -26.75 -14.91
N VAL A 41 8.71 -27.57 -15.96
CA VAL A 41 9.23 -27.33 -17.32
C VAL A 41 8.07 -27.21 -18.26
N LYS A 42 7.83 -26.03 -18.82
CA LYS A 42 6.63 -25.69 -19.61
C LYS A 42 7.05 -25.07 -20.96
N ILE A 43 6.31 -25.38 -22.02
CA ILE A 43 6.45 -24.67 -23.30
C ILE A 43 5.75 -23.32 -23.19
N GLN A 44 6.50 -22.25 -23.38
CA GLN A 44 6.00 -20.88 -23.30
C GLN A 44 4.80 -20.66 -24.21
N GLY A 45 3.73 -20.06 -23.65
CA GLY A 45 2.49 -19.81 -24.41
C GLY A 45 1.54 -21.01 -24.55
N THR A 46 1.86 -22.16 -23.91
CA THR A 46 1.01 -23.36 -23.95
C THR A 46 0.74 -23.91 -22.54
N THR A 47 -0.16 -24.87 -22.42
CA THR A 47 -0.40 -25.63 -21.19
C THR A 47 0.42 -26.93 -21.13
N VAL A 48 1.24 -27.21 -22.15
CA VAL A 48 2.04 -28.42 -22.22
C VAL A 48 3.33 -28.26 -21.41
N GLY A 49 3.57 -29.17 -20.47
CA GLY A 49 4.74 -29.15 -19.60
C GLY A 49 4.95 -30.51 -18.91
N THR A 50 6.04 -30.60 -18.17
CA THR A 50 6.41 -31.74 -17.33
C THR A 50 7.10 -31.27 -16.07
N ILE A 51 7.36 -32.19 -15.14
CA ILE A 51 8.07 -31.90 -13.88
C ILE A 51 9.32 -32.78 -13.82
N THR A 52 10.43 -32.29 -13.27
CA THR A 52 11.65 -33.09 -13.08
C THR A 52 11.45 -34.17 -12.02
N ASP A 53 12.08 -35.34 -12.27
CA ASP A 53 12.09 -36.45 -11.32
C ASP A 53 13.07 -36.23 -10.15
N ILE A 54 13.24 -37.24 -9.28
CA ILE A 54 14.13 -37.18 -8.11
C ILE A 54 15.61 -36.94 -8.45
N ASP A 55 16.03 -37.30 -9.67
CA ASP A 55 17.35 -37.10 -10.20
C ASP A 55 17.46 -35.86 -11.09
N GLY A 56 16.46 -34.96 -11.01
CA GLY A 56 16.43 -33.72 -11.79
C GLY A 56 16.23 -33.90 -13.30
N ASN A 57 15.89 -35.10 -13.78
CA ASN A 57 15.69 -35.37 -15.20
C ASN A 57 14.28 -34.94 -15.62
N PHE A 58 14.16 -34.46 -16.86
CA PHE A 58 12.86 -34.24 -17.50
C PHE A 58 12.83 -34.78 -18.91
N GLN A 59 11.63 -35.09 -19.39
CA GLN A 59 11.37 -35.49 -20.77
C GLN A 59 10.13 -34.80 -21.27
N LEU A 60 10.21 -34.09 -22.40
CA LEU A 60 9.09 -33.35 -22.97
C LEU A 60 9.11 -33.39 -24.49
N ASN A 61 7.94 -33.57 -25.09
CA ASN A 61 7.81 -33.55 -26.56
C ASN A 61 7.70 -32.07 -27.02
N VAL A 62 8.63 -31.62 -27.83
CA VAL A 62 8.74 -30.22 -28.24
C VAL A 62 8.92 -30.06 -29.74
N ASN A 63 8.48 -28.95 -30.30
CA ASN A 63 8.74 -28.61 -31.68
C ASN A 63 10.05 -27.81 -31.80
N LYS A 64 10.73 -27.94 -32.92
CA LYS A 64 11.93 -27.16 -33.21
C LYS A 64 11.64 -25.66 -33.10
N GLY A 65 12.43 -24.94 -32.32
CA GLY A 65 12.27 -23.50 -32.05
C GLY A 65 11.37 -23.17 -30.88
N ALA A 66 10.82 -24.15 -30.15
CA ALA A 66 10.04 -23.92 -28.95
C ALA A 66 10.89 -23.28 -27.85
N VAL A 67 10.28 -22.41 -27.04
CA VAL A 67 10.90 -21.82 -25.85
C VAL A 67 10.38 -22.55 -24.63
N LEU A 68 11.29 -23.16 -23.86
CA LEU A 68 10.97 -23.81 -22.59
C LEU A 68 11.16 -22.82 -21.44
N GLU A 69 10.20 -22.74 -20.56
CA GLU A 69 10.26 -21.98 -19.31
C GLU A 69 10.44 -22.96 -18.14
N PHE A 70 11.52 -22.75 -17.39
CA PHE A 70 11.84 -23.50 -16.17
C PHE A 70 11.48 -22.64 -14.96
N SER A 71 10.69 -23.20 -14.04
CA SER A 71 10.33 -22.51 -12.80
C SER A 71 10.37 -23.45 -11.61
N TYR A 72 11.00 -23.00 -10.53
CA TYR A 72 11.11 -23.71 -9.26
C TYR A 72 11.05 -22.71 -8.10
N ILE A 73 10.49 -23.13 -6.97
CA ILE A 73 10.35 -22.26 -5.78
C ILE A 73 11.77 -21.96 -5.25
N GLY A 74 12.08 -20.68 -5.08
CA GLY A 74 13.40 -20.22 -4.63
C GLY A 74 14.43 -20.03 -5.72
N PHE A 75 14.08 -20.22 -7.01
CA PHE A 75 14.98 -20.05 -8.14
C PHE A 75 14.43 -19.08 -9.18
N LYS A 76 15.33 -18.39 -9.88
CA LYS A 76 14.96 -17.48 -10.97
C LYS A 76 14.40 -18.27 -12.14
N LYS A 77 13.28 -17.81 -12.66
CA LYS A 77 12.72 -18.37 -13.90
C LYS A 77 13.72 -18.19 -15.04
N GLN A 78 13.91 -19.25 -15.83
CA GLN A 78 14.79 -19.26 -16.99
C GLN A 78 14.04 -19.72 -18.23
N SER A 79 14.28 -19.06 -19.35
CA SER A 79 13.68 -19.43 -20.63
C SER A 79 14.74 -19.79 -21.62
N ILE A 80 14.66 -20.99 -22.26
CA ILE A 80 15.66 -21.54 -23.19
C ILE A 80 14.96 -21.93 -24.49
N LYS A 81 15.49 -21.44 -25.61
CA LYS A 81 15.00 -21.81 -26.94
C LYS A 81 15.66 -23.10 -27.41
N VAL A 82 14.85 -24.08 -27.77
CA VAL A 82 15.33 -25.41 -28.19
C VAL A 82 15.31 -25.52 -29.70
N ASN A 83 16.47 -25.73 -30.31
CA ASN A 83 16.63 -25.80 -31.76
C ASN A 83 16.97 -27.21 -32.28
N SER A 84 17.40 -28.14 -31.44
CA SER A 84 17.83 -29.48 -31.80
C SER A 84 17.53 -30.50 -30.70
N GLN A 85 17.50 -31.77 -31.08
CA GLN A 85 17.36 -32.92 -30.16
C GLN A 85 18.70 -33.21 -29.47
N GLN A 86 19.09 -32.36 -28.51
CA GLN A 86 20.26 -32.56 -27.67
C GLN A 86 19.83 -32.67 -26.21
N MET A 87 20.64 -33.40 -25.42
CA MET A 87 20.42 -33.40 -23.97
C MET A 87 20.60 -31.98 -23.43
N LEU A 88 19.58 -31.44 -22.77
CA LEU A 88 19.58 -30.06 -22.28
C LEU A 88 19.95 -30.05 -20.79
N ASN A 89 21.13 -29.55 -20.46
CA ASN A 89 21.49 -29.29 -19.07
C ASN A 89 21.16 -27.85 -18.74
N VAL A 90 20.33 -27.69 -17.69
CA VAL A 90 19.83 -26.38 -17.25
C VAL A 90 20.30 -26.17 -15.84
N GLU A 91 21.02 -25.08 -15.64
CA GLU A 91 21.46 -24.65 -14.32
C GLU A 91 20.58 -23.45 -13.88
N LEU A 92 19.82 -23.64 -12.81
CA LEU A 92 18.96 -22.58 -12.23
C LEU A 92 19.73 -21.79 -11.18
N ALA A 93 19.76 -20.49 -11.34
CA ALA A 93 20.30 -19.59 -10.32
C ALA A 93 19.28 -19.41 -9.19
N PRO A 94 19.67 -19.49 -7.92
CA PRO A 94 18.79 -19.19 -6.80
C PRO A 94 18.23 -17.77 -6.92
N ASP A 95 16.92 -17.63 -6.64
CA ASP A 95 16.29 -16.33 -6.61
C ASP A 95 16.54 -15.67 -5.24
N GLN A 96 17.69 -15.02 -5.13
CA GLN A 96 18.11 -14.32 -3.91
C GLN A 96 17.17 -13.16 -3.53
N THR A 97 16.25 -12.77 -4.41
CA THR A 97 15.30 -11.68 -4.11
C THR A 97 14.30 -12.01 -3.00
N ASN A 98 14.07 -13.30 -2.70
CA ASN A 98 13.18 -13.70 -1.60
C ASN A 98 13.90 -14.08 -0.28
N LEU A 99 15.23 -14.21 -0.30
CA LEU A 99 16.01 -14.62 0.89
C LEU A 99 16.77 -13.48 1.56
N ASP A 100 16.90 -12.34 0.89
CA ASP A 100 17.60 -11.17 1.42
C ASP A 100 16.62 -10.05 1.81
N GLU A 101 15.57 -10.37 2.58
CA GLU A 101 14.85 -9.31 3.29
C GLU A 101 15.80 -8.75 4.36
N VAL A 102 16.53 -7.71 3.97
CA VAL A 102 17.42 -6.98 4.86
C VAL A 102 16.56 -6.07 5.72
N VAL A 103 16.49 -6.38 6.99
CA VAL A 103 15.83 -5.54 7.99
C VAL A 103 16.84 -4.62 8.63
N VAL A 104 16.47 -3.37 8.77
CA VAL A 104 17.32 -2.40 9.47
C VAL A 104 17.17 -2.62 10.97
N VAL A 105 18.27 -2.92 11.64
CA VAL A 105 18.36 -3.09 13.09
C VAL A 105 19.34 -2.07 13.64
N GLY A 106 18.80 -1.08 14.34
CA GLY A 106 19.63 -0.04 14.93
C GLY A 106 20.49 0.68 13.89
N TYR A 107 21.77 0.80 14.15
CA TYR A 107 22.72 1.46 13.24
C TYR A 107 23.25 0.55 12.11
N GLY A 108 22.64 -0.63 11.87
CA GLY A 108 23.12 -1.60 10.90
C GLY A 108 22.04 -2.21 10.02
N LYS A 109 22.48 -2.92 8.99
CA LYS A 109 21.64 -3.80 8.15
C LYS A 109 21.94 -5.23 8.54
N ALA A 110 20.93 -6.00 8.94
CA ALA A 110 21.06 -7.42 9.21
C ALA A 110 20.08 -8.21 8.34
N LYS A 111 20.44 -9.41 7.95
CA LYS A 111 19.51 -10.32 7.27
C LYS A 111 18.43 -10.74 8.26
N ARG A 112 17.15 -10.72 7.87
CA ARG A 112 16.03 -11.10 8.74
C ARG A 112 16.23 -12.47 9.39
N ILE A 113 16.82 -13.40 8.68
CA ILE A 113 17.08 -14.77 9.17
C ILE A 113 18.09 -14.82 10.32
N THR A 114 18.95 -13.81 10.47
CA THR A 114 19.98 -13.75 11.52
C THR A 114 19.53 -12.99 12.77
N LEU A 115 18.30 -12.44 12.76
CA LEU A 115 17.77 -11.66 13.88
C LEU A 115 17.08 -12.58 14.88
N THR A 116 17.56 -12.56 16.12
CA THR A 116 16.95 -13.30 17.23
C THR A 116 15.77 -12.56 17.88
N GLY A 117 15.57 -11.27 17.57
CA GLY A 117 14.50 -10.43 18.12
C GLY A 117 13.29 -10.29 17.20
N ALA A 118 12.11 -9.96 17.76
CA ALA A 118 10.90 -9.72 17.01
C ALA A 118 10.97 -8.38 16.27
N VAL A 119 11.39 -8.43 15.01
CA VAL A 119 11.40 -7.29 14.09
C VAL A 119 10.32 -7.48 13.03
N SER A 120 9.48 -6.48 12.84
CA SER A 120 8.52 -6.43 11.75
C SER A 120 8.93 -5.33 10.79
N GLY A 121 9.06 -5.64 9.52
CA GLY A 121 9.42 -4.67 8.48
C GLY A 121 8.41 -4.64 7.35
N ILE A 122 8.32 -3.51 6.67
CA ILE A 122 7.53 -3.30 5.47
C ILE A 122 8.34 -2.51 4.45
N GLN A 123 8.23 -2.87 3.20
CA GLN A 123 8.87 -2.13 2.11
C GLN A 123 7.95 -1.01 1.60
N ALA A 124 8.54 0.05 1.10
CA ALA A 124 7.81 1.20 0.60
C ALA A 124 6.75 0.87 -0.45
N ARG A 125 6.98 -0.13 -1.31
CA ARG A 125 6.02 -0.56 -2.33
C ARG A 125 4.66 -0.98 -1.74
N GLU A 126 4.64 -1.45 -0.49
CA GLU A 126 3.44 -1.93 0.18
C GLU A 126 2.61 -0.79 0.80
N ILE A 127 3.27 0.32 1.15
CA ILE A 127 2.63 1.50 1.75
C ILE A 127 2.26 2.57 0.73
N ARG A 128 2.97 2.65 -0.41
CA ARG A 128 2.71 3.67 -1.45
C ARG A 128 1.34 3.59 -2.11
N ASN A 129 0.67 2.44 -2.06
CA ASN A 129 -0.64 2.26 -2.68
C ASN A 129 -1.80 2.69 -1.76
N VAL A 130 -1.51 3.22 -0.58
CA VAL A 130 -2.52 3.76 0.33
C VAL A 130 -2.67 5.25 0.04
N PRO A 131 -3.85 5.74 -0.35
CA PRO A 131 -4.07 7.15 -0.68
C PRO A 131 -4.18 8.00 0.59
N THR A 132 -3.06 8.20 1.27
CA THR A 132 -2.97 9.03 2.48
C THR A 132 -1.72 9.88 2.42
N SER A 133 -1.80 11.09 2.97
CA SER A 133 -0.67 12.00 3.13
C SER A 133 0.26 11.59 4.26
N SER A 134 -0.28 10.91 5.28
CA SER A 134 0.44 10.56 6.50
C SER A 134 1.04 9.17 6.45
N VAL A 135 2.35 9.06 6.75
CA VAL A 135 3.05 7.78 6.89
C VAL A 135 2.42 6.91 7.99
N GLN A 136 2.01 7.53 9.11
CA GLN A 136 1.39 6.80 10.23
C GLN A 136 0.09 6.11 9.77
N ASN A 137 -0.75 6.80 8.99
CA ASN A 137 -1.98 6.24 8.45
C ASN A 137 -1.71 5.13 7.42
N ALA A 138 -0.66 5.29 6.60
CA ALA A 138 -0.27 4.28 5.61
C ALA A 138 0.19 2.95 6.25
N LEU A 139 0.67 2.97 7.51
CA LEU A 139 1.13 1.81 8.25
C LEU A 139 0.01 1.03 8.96
N THR A 140 -1.17 1.63 9.09
CA THR A 140 -2.31 1.02 9.79
C THR A 140 -2.69 -0.32 9.18
N GLY A 141 -2.72 -1.37 10.00
CA GLY A 141 -3.04 -2.73 9.57
C GLY A 141 -1.96 -3.45 8.73
N LYS A 142 -0.82 -2.79 8.47
CA LYS A 142 0.28 -3.34 7.66
C LYS A 142 1.39 -3.99 8.50
N LEU A 143 1.59 -3.52 9.71
CA LEU A 143 2.67 -3.97 10.59
C LEU A 143 2.09 -4.65 11.84
N PRO A 144 2.40 -5.93 12.10
CA PRO A 144 1.96 -6.62 13.31
C PRO A 144 2.49 -5.94 14.57
N GLY A 145 1.57 -5.58 15.50
CA GLY A 145 1.88 -4.88 16.74
C GLY A 145 2.02 -3.37 16.62
N PHE A 146 1.70 -2.81 15.48
CA PHE A 146 1.52 -1.37 15.27
C PHE A 146 0.03 -1.04 15.40
N PHE A 147 -0.29 -0.19 16.35
CA PHE A 147 -1.64 0.30 16.60
C PHE A 147 -1.64 1.80 16.35
N SER A 148 -2.51 2.28 15.51
CA SER A 148 -2.66 3.71 15.25
C SER A 148 -4.11 4.13 15.40
N GLN A 149 -4.29 5.35 15.88
CA GLN A 149 -5.58 5.98 16.05
C GLN A 149 -5.54 7.37 15.46
N GLN A 150 -6.27 7.56 14.40
CA GLN A 150 -6.46 8.87 13.80
C GLN A 150 -7.48 9.64 14.64
N GLN A 151 -7.08 10.80 15.14
CA GLN A 151 -7.95 11.64 15.98
C GLN A 151 -8.84 12.57 15.15
N SER A 152 -8.36 12.99 13.98
CA SER A 152 -9.04 13.92 13.11
C SER A 152 -8.85 13.54 11.64
N GLY A 153 -9.85 13.80 10.82
CA GLY A 153 -9.75 13.77 9.35
C GLY A 153 -9.59 15.18 8.75
N GLN A 154 -9.26 16.16 9.58
CA GLN A 154 -9.05 17.53 9.11
C GLN A 154 -7.75 17.62 8.32
N PRO A 155 -7.74 18.26 7.14
CA PRO A 155 -6.52 18.50 6.38
C PRO A 155 -5.42 19.14 7.23
N GLY A 156 -4.22 18.60 7.13
CA GLY A 156 -3.06 19.04 7.92
C GLY A 156 -3.03 18.59 9.38
N LYS A 157 -4.09 17.95 9.88
CA LYS A 157 -4.21 17.37 11.25
C LYS A 157 -4.67 15.92 11.23
N ASP A 158 -4.46 15.24 10.14
CA ASP A 158 -4.87 13.84 9.92
C ASP A 158 -3.82 12.82 10.36
N ALA A 159 -2.70 13.26 10.94
CA ALA A 159 -1.70 12.39 11.53
C ALA A 159 -2.28 11.55 12.67
N SER A 160 -1.93 10.27 12.69
CA SER A 160 -2.36 9.35 13.73
C SER A 160 -1.36 9.30 14.89
N ASP A 161 -1.86 9.27 16.10
CA ASP A 161 -1.08 8.74 17.21
C ASP A 161 -0.91 7.23 17.04
N PHE A 162 0.26 6.72 17.34
CA PHE A 162 0.52 5.29 17.23
C PHE A 162 1.32 4.74 18.41
N PHE A 163 1.13 3.45 18.64
CA PHE A 163 1.74 2.72 19.73
C PHE A 163 2.28 1.38 19.22
N ILE A 164 3.34 0.90 19.84
CA ILE A 164 3.90 -0.43 19.59
C ILE A 164 3.52 -1.34 20.75
N ARG A 165 2.82 -2.46 20.44
CA ARG A 165 2.28 -3.43 21.42
C ARG A 165 1.20 -2.88 22.36
N GLY A 166 0.65 -1.68 22.09
CA GLY A 166 -0.44 -1.09 22.84
C GLY A 166 0.00 -0.06 23.87
N VAL A 167 -0.95 0.35 24.72
CA VAL A 167 -0.77 1.36 25.74
C VAL A 167 -0.40 0.67 27.06
N SER A 168 0.72 1.04 27.65
CA SER A 168 1.24 0.48 28.90
C SER A 168 1.20 1.43 30.09
N SER A 169 0.99 2.74 29.84
CA SER A 169 0.98 3.79 30.84
C SER A 169 -0.27 4.63 30.76
N LEU A 170 -0.76 5.14 31.87
CA LEU A 170 -1.84 6.13 31.92
C LEU A 170 -1.41 7.51 31.41
N ASN A 171 -0.11 7.77 31.34
CA ASN A 171 0.44 8.98 30.75
C ASN A 171 0.67 8.76 29.24
N ASN A 172 0.03 9.56 28.42
CA ASN A 172 0.15 9.46 26.95
C ASN A 172 1.61 9.57 26.46
N ASP A 173 2.41 10.44 27.04
CA ASP A 173 3.82 10.61 26.65
C ASP A 173 4.67 9.37 27.02
N GLY A 174 4.28 8.65 28.08
CA GLY A 174 4.92 7.41 28.48
C GLY A 174 4.66 6.22 27.56
N ASN A 175 3.78 6.34 26.57
CA ASN A 175 3.45 5.27 25.64
C ASN A 175 4.04 5.46 24.22
N LYS A 176 4.61 6.65 23.96
CA LYS A 176 5.12 6.99 22.65
C LYS A 176 6.38 6.20 22.32
N PRO A 177 6.43 5.48 21.18
CA PRO A 177 7.65 4.84 20.71
C PRO A 177 8.66 5.86 20.20
N LEU A 178 9.93 5.48 20.21
CA LEU A 178 11.00 6.26 19.61
C LEU A 178 10.91 6.19 18.07
N ILE A 179 11.02 7.32 17.41
CA ILE A 179 11.03 7.41 15.96
C ILE A 179 12.43 7.76 15.48
N MET A 180 13.00 6.92 14.63
CA MET A 180 14.31 7.12 14.03
C MET A 180 14.19 7.17 12.52
N VAL A 181 14.60 8.27 11.90
CA VAL A 181 14.64 8.44 10.45
C VAL A 181 16.09 8.64 10.03
N ASP A 182 16.65 7.74 9.26
CA ASP A 182 18.06 7.73 8.84
C ASP A 182 19.03 8.02 9.98
N ASP A 183 18.81 7.34 11.11
CA ASP A 183 19.61 7.42 12.34
C ASP A 183 19.46 8.72 13.14
N MET A 184 18.49 9.59 12.78
CA MET A 184 18.13 10.78 13.54
C MET A 184 16.79 10.62 14.24
N GLN A 185 16.64 11.16 15.45
CA GLN A 185 15.39 11.14 16.19
C GLN A 185 14.41 12.16 15.63
N TYR A 186 13.17 11.74 15.38
CA TYR A 186 12.07 12.57 14.88
C TYR A 186 10.91 12.62 15.88
N THR A 187 10.10 13.69 15.79
CA THR A 187 8.81 13.79 16.47
C THR A 187 7.70 13.17 15.61
N TYR A 188 6.50 13.03 16.18
CA TYR A 188 5.32 12.55 15.46
C TYR A 188 4.95 13.50 14.31
N GLU A 189 5.02 14.80 14.55
CA GLU A 189 4.73 15.84 13.58
C GLU A 189 5.75 15.82 12.43
N GLN A 190 7.02 15.67 12.74
CA GLN A 190 8.07 15.56 11.72
C GLN A 190 7.92 14.29 10.88
N LEU A 191 7.52 13.16 11.48
CA LEU A 191 7.24 11.94 10.72
C LEU A 191 6.06 12.12 9.78
N SER A 192 5.01 12.84 10.18
CA SER A 192 3.82 13.07 9.34
C SER A 192 4.12 13.92 8.10
N GLN A 193 5.19 14.74 8.15
CA GLN A 193 5.62 15.58 7.03
C GLN A 193 6.48 14.83 5.99
N ILE A 194 6.95 13.61 6.30
CA ILE A 194 7.73 12.82 5.36
C ILE A 194 6.80 12.27 4.27
N ASN A 195 7.18 12.48 3.01
CA ASN A 195 6.45 11.91 1.90
C ASN A 195 6.66 10.38 1.84
N VAL A 196 5.56 9.62 1.78
CA VAL A 196 5.61 8.15 1.68
C VAL A 196 6.47 7.68 0.50
N ASN A 197 6.54 8.46 -0.58
CA ASN A 197 7.35 8.14 -1.76
C ASN A 197 8.87 8.24 -1.53
N GLU A 198 9.30 8.97 -0.49
CA GLU A 198 10.71 9.10 -0.11
C GLU A 198 11.21 7.92 0.73
N ILE A 199 10.30 7.12 1.25
CA ILE A 199 10.63 6.00 2.12
C ILE A 199 11.09 4.79 1.30
N GLU A 200 12.16 4.13 1.74
CA GLU A 200 12.64 2.85 1.24
C GLU A 200 12.02 1.68 2.01
N SER A 201 12.11 1.76 3.35
CA SER A 201 11.58 0.73 4.25
C SER A 201 11.28 1.28 5.63
N ILE A 202 10.37 0.61 6.33
CA ILE A 202 10.05 0.89 7.73
C ILE A 202 10.17 -0.40 8.51
N SER A 203 10.82 -0.34 9.66
CA SER A 203 10.99 -1.47 10.58
C SER A 203 10.57 -1.08 11.99
N ILE A 204 9.93 -2.01 12.69
CA ILE A 204 9.57 -1.85 14.10
C ILE A 204 10.38 -2.81 14.94
N LEU A 205 11.15 -2.26 15.87
CA LEU A 205 11.88 -3.01 16.88
C LEU A 205 11.00 -3.08 18.13
N LYS A 206 10.64 -4.32 18.52
CA LYS A 206 9.66 -4.54 19.59
C LYS A 206 10.28 -5.08 20.87
N ASP A 207 11.37 -5.85 20.73
CA ASP A 207 11.97 -6.56 21.86
C ASP A 207 13.13 -5.78 22.47
N ALA A 208 13.31 -5.93 23.77
CA ALA A 208 14.38 -5.28 24.51
C ALA A 208 15.77 -5.58 23.94
N SER A 209 15.99 -6.79 23.40
CA SER A 209 17.26 -7.16 22.76
C SER A 209 17.59 -6.31 21.53
N THR A 210 16.55 -5.92 20.75
CA THR A 210 16.72 -5.10 19.54
C THR A 210 16.68 -3.60 19.84
N THR A 211 16.02 -3.18 20.93
CA THR A 211 15.90 -1.77 21.31
C THR A 211 16.96 -1.31 22.32
N ALA A 212 17.76 -2.24 22.87
CA ALA A 212 18.77 -1.95 23.90
C ALA A 212 19.75 -0.84 23.52
N ILE A 213 20.12 -0.75 22.24
CA ILE A 213 21.03 0.28 21.72
C ILE A 213 20.49 1.71 21.84
N TYR A 214 19.16 1.85 21.97
CA TYR A 214 18.49 3.14 22.13
C TYR A 214 18.25 3.51 23.58
N GLY A 215 18.67 2.64 24.52
CA GLY A 215 18.54 2.84 25.97
C GLY A 215 17.07 2.99 26.38
N ILE A 216 16.84 3.81 27.40
CA ILE A 216 15.50 4.02 27.99
C ILE A 216 14.47 4.57 26.99
N LYS A 217 14.90 5.33 25.97
CA LYS A 217 14.01 5.87 24.93
C LYS A 217 13.42 4.75 24.06
N GLY A 218 14.06 3.60 23.95
CA GLY A 218 13.58 2.45 23.20
C GLY A 218 12.61 1.53 23.97
N ALA A 219 12.24 1.86 25.21
CA ALA A 219 11.42 1.01 26.07
C ALA A 219 10.04 0.68 25.49
N ASN A 220 9.40 1.62 24.81
CA ASN A 220 8.11 1.45 24.14
C ASN A 220 8.22 0.94 22.70
N GLY A 221 9.39 0.45 22.31
CA GLY A 221 9.71 0.08 20.94
C GLY A 221 10.27 1.24 20.12
N VAL A 222 10.80 0.91 18.94
CA VAL A 222 11.42 1.88 18.03
C VAL A 222 10.87 1.69 16.64
N LEU A 223 10.40 2.78 16.04
CA LEU A 223 10.07 2.86 14.63
C LEU A 223 11.30 3.35 13.87
N VAL A 224 11.86 2.51 13.02
CA VAL A 224 13.03 2.85 12.19
C VAL A 224 12.57 3.03 10.76
N VAL A 225 12.73 4.24 10.24
CA VAL A 225 12.41 4.62 8.86
C VAL A 225 13.71 4.82 8.10
N LYS A 226 13.83 4.20 6.95
CA LYS A 226 14.93 4.44 6.00
C LYS A 226 14.39 5.14 4.78
N THR A 227 15.03 6.23 4.39
CA THR A 227 14.70 6.96 3.18
C THR A 227 15.43 6.39 1.97
N ARG A 228 14.87 6.62 0.80
CA ARG A 228 15.45 6.18 -0.47
C ARG A 228 16.77 6.91 -0.75
N ARG A 229 17.72 6.15 -1.24
CA ARG A 229 19.03 6.66 -1.65
C ARG A 229 19.27 6.37 -3.12
N GLY A 230 20.15 7.16 -3.73
CA GLY A 230 20.58 6.91 -5.10
C GLY A 230 21.31 5.58 -5.24
N GLU A 231 21.05 4.88 -6.33
CA GLU A 231 21.75 3.66 -6.72
C GLU A 231 22.74 3.95 -7.84
N GLN A 232 23.76 3.11 -7.96
CA GLN A 232 24.69 3.19 -9.09
C GLN A 232 23.93 2.79 -10.38
N GLY A 233 23.93 3.66 -11.37
CA GLY A 233 23.28 3.42 -12.65
C GLY A 233 22.96 4.71 -13.40
N LYS A 234 22.31 4.54 -14.54
CA LYS A 234 21.79 5.66 -15.32
C LYS A 234 20.69 6.39 -14.53
N PRO A 235 20.50 7.70 -14.71
CA PRO A 235 19.39 8.41 -14.11
C PRO A 235 18.06 7.75 -14.40
N LYS A 236 17.28 7.52 -13.34
CA LYS A 236 15.88 7.05 -13.41
C LYS A 236 14.99 8.18 -12.94
N ILE A 237 14.01 8.53 -13.75
CA ILE A 237 13.00 9.55 -13.43
C ILE A 237 11.69 8.80 -13.21
N ASN A 238 11.06 9.03 -12.06
CA ASN A 238 9.72 8.53 -11.78
C ASN A 238 8.79 9.73 -11.57
N VAL A 239 7.62 9.67 -12.18
CA VAL A 239 6.54 10.64 -12.00
C VAL A 239 5.34 9.88 -11.49
N ARG A 240 4.77 10.34 -10.37
CA ARG A 240 3.60 9.75 -9.77
C ARG A 240 2.53 10.80 -9.59
N LEU A 241 1.35 10.52 -10.11
CA LEU A 241 0.14 11.33 -9.99
C LEU A 241 -0.90 10.49 -9.27
N GLU A 242 -1.45 11.04 -8.20
CA GLU A 242 -2.49 10.37 -7.40
C GLU A 242 -3.61 11.35 -7.17
N THR A 243 -4.83 10.93 -7.44
CA THR A 243 -6.04 11.65 -7.09
C THR A 243 -6.88 10.78 -6.17
N GLY A 244 -7.46 11.38 -5.15
CA GLY A 244 -8.29 10.68 -4.19
C GLY A 244 -9.56 11.46 -3.86
N MET A 245 -10.60 10.74 -3.49
CA MET A 245 -11.82 11.30 -2.92
C MET A 245 -11.96 10.84 -1.48
N GLN A 246 -12.27 11.77 -0.60
CA GLN A 246 -12.56 11.51 0.81
C GLN A 246 -14.04 11.72 1.07
N THR A 247 -14.67 10.78 1.74
CA THR A 247 -16.07 10.87 2.17
C THR A 247 -16.16 10.50 3.65
N PRO A 248 -17.03 11.14 4.44
CA PRO A 248 -17.28 10.70 5.81
C PRO A 248 -17.79 9.26 5.82
N VAL A 249 -17.14 8.39 6.58
CA VAL A 249 -17.57 6.98 6.73
C VAL A 249 -18.86 6.89 7.53
N ARG A 250 -19.02 7.77 8.51
CA ARG A 250 -20.20 7.84 9.38
C ARG A 250 -20.48 9.29 9.74
N THR A 251 -21.71 9.68 9.53
CA THR A 251 -22.21 10.99 9.95
C THR A 251 -23.23 10.82 11.07
N PRO A 252 -23.28 11.73 12.05
CA PRO A 252 -24.36 11.74 13.03
C PRO A 252 -25.69 11.94 12.29
N LYS A 253 -26.73 11.23 12.74
CA LYS A 253 -28.09 11.47 12.30
C LYS A 253 -28.75 12.36 13.33
N PHE A 254 -29.18 13.50 12.89
CA PHE A 254 -29.95 14.42 13.70
C PHE A 254 -31.44 14.21 13.42
N LEU A 255 -32.26 14.47 14.43
CA LEU A 255 -33.69 14.53 14.28
C LEU A 255 -34.05 15.82 13.53
N ASN A 256 -35.16 15.83 12.81
CA ASN A 256 -35.73 17.06 12.26
C ASN A 256 -36.32 17.94 13.38
N ALA A 257 -36.68 19.16 13.05
CA ALA A 257 -37.18 20.11 14.04
C ALA A 257 -38.47 19.59 14.75
N TYR A 258 -39.40 19.00 13.99
CA TYR A 258 -40.64 18.45 14.54
C TYR A 258 -40.36 17.28 15.51
N GLU A 259 -39.55 16.31 15.11
CA GLU A 259 -39.18 15.17 15.97
C GLU A 259 -38.45 15.63 17.24
N SER A 260 -37.58 16.62 17.12
CA SER A 260 -36.86 17.21 18.27
C SER A 260 -37.81 17.84 19.25
N LEU A 261 -38.82 18.63 18.76
CA LEU A 261 -39.81 19.26 19.57
C LEU A 261 -40.77 18.26 20.23
N GLN A 262 -41.10 17.14 19.57
CA GLN A 262 -41.87 16.06 20.19
C GLN A 262 -41.14 15.49 21.41
N LEU A 263 -39.84 15.26 21.33
CA LEU A 263 -39.05 14.77 22.47
C LEU A 263 -38.96 15.80 23.59
N VAL A 264 -38.83 17.09 23.28
CA VAL A 264 -38.82 18.17 24.26
C VAL A 264 -40.19 18.26 24.95
N LYS A 265 -41.28 18.15 24.20
CA LYS A 265 -42.65 18.12 24.74
C LYS A 265 -42.87 16.92 25.66
N GLU A 266 -42.38 15.74 25.28
CA GLU A 266 -42.45 14.55 26.11
C GLU A 266 -41.65 14.71 27.41
N ALA A 267 -40.44 15.32 27.35
CA ALA A 267 -39.67 15.64 28.56
C ALA A 267 -40.42 16.56 29.50
N HIS A 268 -40.98 17.65 28.99
CA HIS A 268 -41.81 18.56 29.80
C HIS A 268 -43.05 17.86 30.39
N THR A 269 -43.63 16.92 29.67
CA THR A 269 -44.77 16.12 30.17
C THR A 269 -44.32 15.21 31.33
N ASN A 270 -43.19 14.55 31.20
CA ASN A 270 -42.65 13.63 32.22
C ASN A 270 -42.22 14.38 33.49
N ASP A 271 -41.71 15.59 33.34
CA ASP A 271 -41.31 16.48 34.45
C ASP A 271 -42.48 17.21 35.10
N GLY A 272 -43.68 17.10 34.54
CA GLY A 272 -44.87 17.82 35.03
C GLY A 272 -44.84 19.33 34.73
N THR A 273 -44.01 19.77 33.81
CA THR A 273 -43.79 21.18 33.43
C THR A 273 -44.33 21.50 32.03
N LEU A 274 -45.37 20.81 31.59
CA LEU A 274 -45.91 20.97 30.23
C LEU A 274 -46.38 22.41 29.96
N SER A 275 -46.79 23.15 31.00
CA SER A 275 -47.15 24.58 30.92
C SER A 275 -46.00 25.48 30.47
N ASP A 276 -44.75 25.00 30.66
CA ASP A 276 -43.54 25.75 30.34
C ASP A 276 -43.00 25.41 28.93
N PHE A 277 -43.68 24.49 28.21
CA PHE A 277 -43.35 24.18 26.85
C PHE A 277 -43.63 25.38 25.92
N PRO A 278 -42.60 25.93 25.22
CA PRO A 278 -42.72 27.24 24.59
C PRO A 278 -43.45 27.26 23.25
N TYR A 279 -43.86 26.10 22.72
CA TYR A 279 -44.50 25.99 21.42
C TYR A 279 -45.94 25.55 21.51
N THR A 280 -46.79 26.12 20.66
CA THR A 280 -48.21 25.79 20.54
C THR A 280 -48.41 24.56 19.62
N GLU A 281 -49.66 24.03 19.60
CA GLU A 281 -49.99 22.97 18.63
C GLU A 281 -49.92 23.46 17.17
N ASP A 282 -50.23 24.74 16.93
CA ASP A 282 -50.11 25.34 15.60
C ASP A 282 -48.65 25.46 15.18
N ASP A 283 -47.71 25.78 16.08
CA ASP A 283 -46.29 25.78 15.83
C ASP A 283 -45.80 24.36 15.50
N MET A 284 -46.25 23.36 16.25
CA MET A 284 -45.92 21.96 15.98
C MET A 284 -46.39 21.49 14.60
N ILE A 285 -47.58 21.92 14.17
CA ILE A 285 -48.13 21.65 12.84
C ILE A 285 -47.27 22.37 11.78
N ALA A 286 -46.87 23.62 12.02
CA ALA A 286 -46.06 24.39 11.09
C ALA A 286 -44.68 23.73 10.87
N PHE A 287 -44.03 23.23 11.93
CA PHE A 287 -42.79 22.46 11.81
C PHE A 287 -42.98 21.14 11.07
N ARG A 288 -44.08 20.42 11.32
CA ARG A 288 -44.36 19.13 10.66
C ARG A 288 -44.60 19.31 9.16
N ASP A 289 -45.44 20.28 8.81
CA ASP A 289 -45.92 20.48 7.44
C ASP A 289 -45.06 21.47 6.63
N HIS A 290 -44.01 22.03 7.25
CA HIS A 290 -43.10 23.03 6.67
C HIS A 290 -43.81 24.23 6.05
N THR A 291 -44.90 24.70 6.67
CA THR A 291 -45.75 25.76 6.12
C THR A 291 -45.15 27.15 6.29
N ASP A 292 -44.27 27.34 7.26
CA ASP A 292 -43.55 28.60 7.52
C ASP A 292 -42.05 28.37 7.70
N PRO A 293 -41.28 28.30 6.60
CA PRO A 293 -39.84 28.01 6.68
C PRO A 293 -39.01 29.13 7.32
N TYR A 294 -39.53 30.32 7.49
CA TYR A 294 -38.84 31.44 8.14
C TYR A 294 -39.11 31.54 9.64
N GLY A 295 -40.35 31.33 10.05
CA GLY A 295 -40.73 31.35 11.48
C GLY A 295 -40.47 29.98 12.15
N HIS A 296 -40.59 28.88 11.36
CA HIS A 296 -40.46 27.51 11.86
C HIS A 296 -39.43 26.73 11.00
N PRO A 297 -38.14 27.14 11.05
CA PRO A 297 -37.10 26.54 10.19
C PRO A 297 -36.75 25.11 10.62
N ASP A 298 -36.61 24.22 9.61
CA ASP A 298 -36.09 22.87 9.78
C ASP A 298 -34.83 22.74 8.96
N VAL A 299 -33.67 22.99 9.58
CA VAL A 299 -32.36 23.04 8.89
C VAL A 299 -31.49 21.94 9.40
N ASN A 300 -31.06 21.07 8.48
CA ASN A 300 -29.99 20.12 8.76
C ASN A 300 -28.64 20.83 8.67
N TRP A 301 -28.18 21.35 9.79
CA TRP A 301 -26.90 22.07 9.88
C TRP A 301 -25.70 21.25 9.45
N TYR A 302 -25.76 19.92 9.57
CA TYR A 302 -24.68 19.07 9.07
C TYR A 302 -24.55 19.15 7.54
N ASP A 303 -25.67 19.03 6.83
CA ASP A 303 -25.69 19.13 5.37
C ASP A 303 -25.39 20.56 4.88
N GLU A 304 -25.70 21.56 5.70
CA GLU A 304 -25.35 22.95 5.38
C GLU A 304 -23.85 23.23 5.55
N ILE A 305 -23.22 22.70 6.59
CA ILE A 305 -21.82 22.99 6.93
C ILE A 305 -20.85 22.06 6.20
N PHE A 306 -21.20 20.80 6.01
CA PHE A 306 -20.28 19.81 5.49
C PHE A 306 -20.55 19.46 4.03
N LYS A 307 -19.46 19.22 3.29
CA LYS A 307 -19.49 18.64 1.94
C LYS A 307 -19.63 17.12 2.06
N LYS A 308 -20.32 16.52 1.10
CA LYS A 308 -20.44 15.05 1.02
C LYS A 308 -19.12 14.38 0.61
N MET A 309 -18.24 15.12 -0.06
CA MET A 309 -16.93 14.64 -0.50
C MET A 309 -15.93 15.78 -0.60
N ALA A 310 -14.66 15.45 -0.44
CA ALA A 310 -13.52 16.32 -0.68
C ALA A 310 -12.52 15.62 -1.57
N PHE A 311 -11.72 16.39 -2.32
CA PHE A 311 -10.70 15.86 -3.22
C PHE A 311 -9.31 16.10 -2.64
N GLN A 312 -8.40 15.17 -2.95
CA GLN A 312 -6.99 15.32 -2.70
C GLN A 312 -6.20 14.99 -3.96
N GLU A 313 -5.08 15.67 -4.15
CA GLU A 313 -4.17 15.46 -5.27
C GLU A 313 -2.75 15.40 -4.74
N ASN A 314 -1.98 14.45 -5.23
CA ASN A 314 -0.58 14.27 -4.88
C ASN A 314 0.23 14.06 -6.16
N ILE A 315 1.17 14.97 -6.39
CA ILE A 315 2.10 14.92 -7.52
C ILE A 315 3.49 14.72 -6.92
N ASN A 316 4.18 13.67 -7.31
CA ASN A 316 5.53 13.42 -6.88
C ASN A 316 6.43 13.12 -8.07
N VAL A 317 7.60 13.75 -8.10
CA VAL A 317 8.63 13.54 -9.11
C VAL A 317 9.92 13.21 -8.40
N ASP A 318 10.51 12.04 -8.68
CA ASP A 318 11.81 11.70 -8.15
C ASP A 318 12.82 11.34 -9.25
N VAL A 319 14.05 11.73 -9.00
CA VAL A 319 15.20 11.44 -9.86
C VAL A 319 16.27 10.76 -9.03
N SER A 320 16.68 9.59 -9.44
CA SER A 320 17.73 8.84 -8.76
C SER A 320 18.77 8.31 -9.74
N GLY A 321 20.01 8.24 -9.30
CA GLY A 321 21.10 7.73 -10.12
C GLY A 321 22.43 7.84 -9.40
N GLY A 322 23.51 7.49 -10.12
CA GLY A 322 24.82 7.68 -9.56
C GLY A 322 25.92 6.89 -10.23
N SER A 323 27.13 7.23 -9.84
CA SER A 323 28.38 6.53 -10.18
C SER A 323 28.92 5.77 -8.97
N LYS A 324 30.08 5.12 -9.12
CA LYS A 324 30.81 4.53 -7.98
C LYS A 324 31.17 5.55 -6.90
N LYS A 325 31.38 6.82 -7.29
CA LYS A 325 31.85 7.89 -6.38
C LYS A 325 30.72 8.78 -5.84
N LEU A 326 29.66 8.97 -6.63
CA LEU A 326 28.55 9.87 -6.27
C LEU A 326 27.23 9.17 -6.57
N ARG A 327 26.33 9.14 -5.60
CA ARG A 327 24.94 8.68 -5.75
C ARG A 327 24.01 9.79 -5.28
N TYR A 328 22.91 9.98 -5.98
CA TYR A 328 21.95 11.02 -5.67
C TYR A 328 20.52 10.50 -5.77
N PHE A 329 19.68 11.03 -4.91
CA PHE A 329 18.25 10.93 -4.93
C PHE A 329 17.68 12.33 -4.66
N VAL A 330 16.83 12.82 -5.54
CA VAL A 330 16.15 14.11 -5.42
C VAL A 330 14.68 13.86 -5.62
N SER A 331 13.86 14.36 -4.71
CA SER A 331 12.40 14.26 -4.75
C SER A 331 11.79 15.65 -4.66
N ALA A 332 10.72 15.87 -5.41
CA ALA A 332 9.86 17.04 -5.30
C ALA A 332 8.41 16.59 -5.31
N GLY A 333 7.64 17.01 -4.31
CA GLY A 333 6.25 16.66 -4.15
C GLY A 333 5.37 17.89 -4.02
N TYR A 334 4.18 17.82 -4.60
CA TYR A 334 3.09 18.77 -4.37
C TYR A 334 1.87 18.00 -3.91
N PHE A 335 1.34 18.37 -2.76
CA PHE A 335 0.16 17.77 -2.18
C PHE A 335 -0.86 18.85 -1.88
N THR A 336 -2.10 18.62 -2.29
CA THR A 336 -3.23 19.47 -1.94
C THR A 336 -4.40 18.59 -1.48
N GLN A 337 -5.12 19.07 -0.47
CA GLN A 337 -6.24 18.36 0.13
C GLN A 337 -7.31 19.36 0.54
N ASN A 338 -8.51 19.20 0.01
CA ASN A 338 -9.65 20.02 0.37
C ASN A 338 -10.29 19.53 1.66
N GLY A 339 -10.77 20.47 2.47
CA GLY A 339 -11.57 20.17 3.66
C GLY A 339 -13.00 19.75 3.32
N LEU A 340 -13.61 19.00 4.24
CA LEU A 340 -15.03 18.64 4.17
C LEU A 340 -15.96 19.77 4.61
N VAL A 341 -15.46 20.84 5.25
CA VAL A 341 -16.25 22.02 5.60
C VAL A 341 -16.49 22.86 4.34
N LYS A 342 -17.70 23.31 4.14
CA LYS A 342 -18.03 24.26 3.06
C LYS A 342 -17.40 25.62 3.35
N ASP A 343 -16.91 26.29 2.31
CA ASP A 343 -16.47 27.67 2.42
C ASP A 343 -17.70 28.59 2.28
N PHE A 344 -18.01 29.33 3.31
CA PHE A 344 -19.14 30.27 3.33
C PHE A 344 -18.78 31.66 2.82
N GLY A 345 -17.58 31.85 2.24
CA GLY A 345 -17.19 33.10 1.57
C GLY A 345 -17.19 34.33 2.47
N GLY A 346 -17.03 34.14 3.77
CA GLY A 346 -16.85 35.24 4.70
C GLY A 346 -15.51 35.94 4.43
N ASN A 347 -15.53 37.18 3.93
CA ASN A 347 -14.41 38.09 4.01
C ASN A 347 -14.08 38.35 5.50
N SER A 348 -13.45 37.38 6.15
CA SER A 348 -12.83 37.63 7.44
C SER A 348 -11.55 38.42 7.14
N GLY A 349 -11.64 39.75 7.34
CA GLY A 349 -10.53 40.68 7.24
C GLY A 349 -9.41 40.47 8.27
N ASP A 350 -9.40 39.32 8.91
CA ASP A 350 -8.36 38.88 9.84
C ASP A 350 -7.71 37.65 9.23
N GLY A 351 -6.52 37.81 8.67
CA GLY A 351 -5.65 36.89 7.94
C GLY A 351 -5.42 35.50 8.53
N VAL A 352 -6.45 34.83 9.01
CA VAL A 352 -6.48 33.43 9.34
C VAL A 352 -7.07 32.69 8.14
N ASN A 353 -6.20 32.33 7.23
CA ASN A 353 -6.50 31.39 6.15
C ASN A 353 -6.60 30.00 6.80
N PRO A 354 -7.77 29.34 6.85
CA PRO A 354 -7.89 27.96 7.35
C PRO A 354 -7.51 26.97 6.25
N ASN A 355 -6.28 27.05 5.74
CA ASN A 355 -5.70 26.02 4.87
C ASN A 355 -4.83 25.09 5.69
#